data_bb970220d4fc76d7d8acd3473177cf1c
#
_entry.id   bb970220d4fc76d7d8acd3473177cf1c
#
_cell.length_a   1.000
_cell.length_b   1.000
_cell.length_c   1.000
_cell.angle_alpha   90.00
_cell.angle_beta   90.00
_cell.angle_gamma   90.00
#
_symmetry.space_group_name_H-M   'P 1'
#
loop_
_entity.id
_entity.type
_entity.pdbx_description
1 polymer ?
#
loop_
_entity_poly.entity_id
_entity_poly.type
_entity_poly.pdbx_seq_one_letter_code
_entity_poly.pdbx_strand_id
1 'polypeptide(L)'
;MKKLIKDVMKVVLFKTVAVSKKVVSRSPRLKRIALTIAAKTLPLHQKDPYHHWLDKNFPDFIEISKLNKLNDALHYRPLISVVVPTYNTKPEFLRDCIESVQAQVYQNWELCIVDDASPNAEVRRIIKKYAASDDRIKFKALKSNKHIAGATNEAVAMAKGEFIGLFDHDDMLWPNALLEVVGALNKDKKLDFLYSDEDKISESRYEHFSPFFKPDWNPDFLHSVNYITHFAVVRTTLLNSLGGLQAEYNGAQDWDLFLRVTSATKRIYHIPKVLYSWRVHDLSTAKSTDAKPYVIHAQHKALKDDLTRKGYPNAIVERDEVHTGYWKVTYPIVGDPLVSIVIPTKNQHKIVKRCIDSIIEKTTYTNYEIILVDTGSTEANVRSWYKAITAQHNNIKVVDWPEQPFSYARSCNEGARNTKGDILIMLNNDTEVITPQWIELLSGDAQRSEVGAVSCLLFFPDGHHIQHAGVGVGLGGVAANSFSMMTLQHAMSQTQHLMINTRHNMTAVTAACLAIRKNVFDEIGGFDEEFRVTYNDVDLCLRLYEAGYQNLYTPHVRLLHHESISVGLPEEIAKRDTTEFNAAKDMFRTRWKKYIDNDPNLNPNLSKDNALYELPSPN
;
A
#
# COMPACT_ATOMS: atom_id res chain seq x y z
N MET A 1 30.38 37.56 -15.00
CA MET A 1 30.15 38.22 -13.69
C MET A 1 29.14 37.47 -12.83
N LYS A 2 27.87 37.22 -13.25
CA LYS A 2 26.86 36.49 -12.45
C LYS A 2 27.28 35.03 -12.06
N LYS A 3 27.98 34.32 -12.93
CA LYS A 3 28.50 32.97 -12.65
C LYS A 3 29.64 32.96 -11.63
N LEU A 4 30.56 33.93 -11.76
CA LEU A 4 31.68 34.14 -10.82
C LEU A 4 31.19 34.55 -9.42
N ILE A 5 30.17 35.42 -9.32
CA ILE A 5 29.54 35.78 -8.04
C ILE A 5 28.85 34.56 -7.40
N LYS A 6 28.19 33.72 -8.19
CA LYS A 6 27.54 32.50 -7.71
C LYS A 6 28.57 31.47 -7.20
N ASP A 7 29.74 31.37 -7.86
CA ASP A 7 30.79 30.44 -7.45
C ASP A 7 31.57 30.93 -6.23
N VAL A 8 31.79 32.27 -6.14
CA VAL A 8 32.36 32.93 -4.95
C VAL A 8 31.41 32.82 -3.76
N MET A 9 30.11 33.00 -3.94
CA MET A 9 29.12 32.78 -2.88
C MET A 9 29.08 31.30 -2.42
N LYS A 10 29.24 30.33 -3.32
CA LYS A 10 29.35 28.90 -2.94
C LYS A 10 30.59 28.65 -2.08
N VAL A 11 31.75 29.20 -2.45
CA VAL A 11 33.00 29.03 -1.69
C VAL A 11 32.92 29.74 -0.33
N VAL A 12 32.33 30.91 -0.26
CA VAL A 12 32.12 31.66 0.99
C VAL A 12 31.13 30.90 1.89
N LEU A 13 30.04 30.39 1.33
CA LEU A 13 29.05 29.58 2.07
C LEU A 13 29.70 28.28 2.59
N PHE A 14 30.50 27.61 1.76
CA PHE A 14 31.23 26.40 2.17
C PHE A 14 32.26 26.66 3.29
N LYS A 15 32.99 27.79 3.24
CA LYS A 15 33.91 28.21 4.31
C LYS A 15 33.17 28.63 5.57
N THR A 16 32.03 29.32 5.45
CA THR A 16 31.20 29.72 6.59
C THR A 16 30.57 28.50 7.27
N VAL A 17 30.13 27.51 6.51
CA VAL A 17 29.65 26.22 7.02
C VAL A 17 30.80 25.43 7.70
N ALA A 18 32.02 25.48 7.16
CA ALA A 18 33.18 24.81 7.78
C ALA A 18 33.63 25.49 9.08
N VAL A 19 33.55 26.82 9.17
CA VAL A 19 33.81 27.57 10.40
C VAL A 19 32.68 27.39 11.41
N SER A 20 31.45 27.29 10.96
CA SER A 20 30.29 27.02 11.82
C SER A 20 30.31 25.61 12.41
N LYS A 21 30.96 24.62 11.77
CA LYS A 21 31.13 23.27 12.33
C LYS A 21 31.70 23.26 13.75
N LYS A 22 32.61 24.16 14.06
CA LYS A 22 33.25 24.29 15.40
C LYS A 22 32.35 25.01 16.42
N VAL A 23 31.51 25.96 15.99
CA VAL A 23 30.61 26.73 16.85
C VAL A 23 29.26 25.99 16.99
N VAL A 24 28.75 25.44 15.89
CA VAL A 24 27.50 24.67 15.84
C VAL A 24 27.62 23.32 16.57
N SER A 25 28.85 22.76 16.68
CA SER A 25 29.07 21.49 17.43
C SER A 25 28.81 21.60 18.94
N ARG A 26 28.70 22.81 19.50
CA ARG A 26 28.50 23.06 20.94
C ARG A 26 27.05 23.29 21.36
N SER A 27 26.12 23.42 20.41
CA SER A 27 24.69 23.61 20.71
C SER A 27 23.82 22.78 19.78
N PRO A 28 23.01 21.85 20.33
CA PRO A 28 22.05 21.07 19.55
C PRO A 28 21.06 21.94 18.73
N ARG A 29 20.73 23.11 19.26
CA ARG A 29 19.84 24.10 18.64
C ARG A 29 20.47 24.74 17.39
N LEU A 30 21.76 25.08 17.43
CA LEU A 30 22.50 25.65 16.29
C LEU A 30 22.83 24.60 15.22
N LYS A 31 23.07 23.36 15.60
CA LYS A 31 23.21 22.22 14.67
C LYS A 31 21.93 22.01 13.86
N ARG A 32 20.79 22.07 14.51
CA ARG A 32 19.47 21.90 13.89
C ARG A 32 19.21 23.01 12.85
N ILE A 33 19.54 24.26 13.17
CA ILE A 33 19.42 25.41 12.25
C ILE A 33 20.35 25.22 11.03
N ALA A 34 21.58 24.76 11.24
CA ALA A 34 22.53 24.53 10.16
C ALA A 34 22.10 23.38 9.23
N LEU A 35 21.48 22.33 9.76
CA LEU A 35 20.93 21.21 8.97
C LEU A 35 19.76 21.67 8.10
N THR A 36 18.86 22.49 8.63
CA THR A 36 17.73 23.06 7.88
C THR A 36 18.20 24.02 6.78
N ILE A 37 19.24 24.83 7.04
CA ILE A 37 19.84 25.72 6.05
C ILE A 37 20.58 24.91 4.97
N ALA A 38 21.31 23.86 5.34
CA ALA A 38 22.03 23.01 4.39
C ALA A 38 21.05 22.27 3.45
N ALA A 39 19.93 21.78 3.96
CA ALA A 39 18.89 21.15 3.15
C ALA A 39 18.27 22.09 2.09
N LYS A 40 18.16 23.39 2.43
CA LYS A 40 17.61 24.42 1.50
C LYS A 40 18.63 25.07 0.55
N THR A 41 19.93 24.98 0.85
CA THR A 41 20.98 25.71 0.09
C THR A 41 21.81 24.83 -0.85
N LEU A 42 21.67 23.52 -0.79
CA LEU A 42 22.25 22.65 -1.80
C LEU A 42 21.52 22.85 -3.13
N PRO A 43 22.24 22.92 -4.27
CA PRO A 43 21.62 23.01 -5.56
C PRO A 43 20.88 21.70 -5.85
N LEU A 44 19.61 21.69 -5.49
CA LEU A 44 18.67 20.63 -5.80
C LEU A 44 18.53 20.57 -7.31
N HIS A 45 18.58 19.38 -7.89
CA HIS A 45 18.23 19.16 -9.28
C HIS A 45 16.83 19.73 -9.52
N GLN A 46 16.78 20.87 -10.19
CA GLN A 46 15.54 21.54 -10.56
C GLN A 46 14.74 20.58 -11.44
N LYS A 47 13.71 19.97 -10.91
CA LYS A 47 12.56 19.38 -11.61
C LYS A 47 12.03 18.04 -11.03
N ASP A 48 12.65 17.49 -9.99
CA ASP A 48 12.08 16.30 -9.35
C ASP A 48 10.88 16.71 -8.46
N PRO A 49 9.68 16.20 -8.70
CA PRO A 49 8.48 16.47 -7.90
C PRO A 49 8.69 16.23 -6.40
N TYR A 50 9.52 15.26 -6.02
CA TYR A 50 9.79 14.98 -4.62
C TYR A 50 10.61 16.06 -3.92
N HIS A 51 11.59 16.63 -4.58
CA HIS A 51 12.33 17.76 -4.00
C HIS A 51 11.46 18.99 -3.77
N HIS A 52 10.50 19.24 -4.67
CA HIS A 52 9.52 20.29 -4.47
C HIS A 52 8.57 20.01 -3.30
N TRP A 53 8.17 18.74 -3.14
CA TRP A 53 7.38 18.29 -2.00
C TRP A 53 8.17 18.43 -0.69
N LEU A 54 9.47 18.09 -0.67
CA LEU A 54 10.36 18.26 0.48
C LEU A 54 10.46 19.73 0.92
N ASP A 55 10.60 20.66 -0.02
CA ASP A 55 10.67 22.09 0.28
C ASP A 55 9.43 22.60 1.04
N LYS A 56 8.28 21.97 0.83
CA LYS A 56 7.03 22.32 1.50
C LYS A 56 6.79 21.54 2.81
N ASN A 57 7.29 20.33 2.91
CA ASN A 57 6.92 19.37 3.97
C ASN A 57 8.06 19.06 4.97
N PHE A 58 9.32 19.24 4.57
CA PHE A 58 10.42 19.06 5.52
C PHE A 58 10.44 20.23 6.52
N PRO A 59 10.41 19.96 7.85
CA PRO A 59 10.27 21.03 8.85
C PRO A 59 11.47 21.98 8.86
N ASP A 60 11.27 23.20 8.39
CA ASP A 60 12.25 24.29 8.54
C ASP A 60 12.19 24.92 9.95
N PHE A 61 12.99 25.97 10.16
CA PHE A 61 13.05 26.66 11.45
C PHE A 61 11.71 27.27 11.88
N ILE A 62 10.94 27.83 10.93
CA ILE A 62 9.63 28.42 11.21
C ILE A 62 8.63 27.32 11.56
N GLU A 63 8.64 26.23 10.79
CA GLU A 63 7.78 25.09 11.04
C GLU A 63 8.09 24.42 12.39
N ILE A 64 9.37 24.24 12.71
CA ILE A 64 9.80 23.73 14.02
C ILE A 64 9.31 24.63 15.17
N SER A 65 9.26 25.94 14.98
CA SER A 65 8.70 26.86 15.98
C SER A 65 7.20 26.64 16.19
N LYS A 66 6.44 26.37 15.11
CA LYS A 66 5.02 26.01 15.20
C LYS A 66 4.84 24.64 15.85
N LEU A 67 5.66 23.66 15.48
CA LEU A 67 5.65 22.31 16.05
C LEU A 67 5.94 22.32 17.56
N ASN A 68 6.81 23.21 18.06
CA ASN A 68 7.02 23.38 19.50
C ASN A 68 5.74 23.86 20.21
N LYS A 69 4.98 24.77 19.61
CA LYS A 69 3.68 25.19 20.19
C LYS A 69 2.67 24.04 20.23
N LEU A 70 2.62 23.22 19.17
CA LEU A 70 1.78 22.02 19.15
C LEU A 70 2.24 21.02 20.22
N ASN A 71 3.55 20.82 20.38
CA ASN A 71 4.11 19.99 21.42
C ASN A 71 3.68 20.46 22.83
N ASP A 72 3.68 21.78 23.07
CA ASP A 72 3.29 22.33 24.38
C ASP A 72 1.79 22.17 24.66
N ALA A 73 0.96 22.06 23.62
CA ALA A 73 -0.49 21.85 23.73
C ALA A 73 -0.89 20.38 23.94
N LEU A 74 0.04 19.41 23.92
CA LEU A 74 -0.27 18.01 24.13
C LEU A 74 -0.66 17.73 25.58
N HIS A 75 -1.81 17.08 25.77
CA HIS A 75 -2.31 16.68 27.10
C HIS A 75 -1.78 15.31 27.55
N TYR A 76 -1.69 14.38 26.62
CA TYR A 76 -1.13 13.06 26.86
C TYR A 76 0.31 13.02 26.33
N ARG A 77 1.24 12.74 27.23
CA ARG A 77 2.69 12.83 26.97
C ARG A 77 3.41 11.54 27.37
N PRO A 78 3.14 10.40 26.68
CA PRO A 78 3.77 9.13 27.01
C PRO A 78 5.28 9.18 26.81
N LEU A 79 6.04 8.46 27.62
CA LEU A 79 7.46 8.21 27.33
C LEU A 79 7.54 7.28 26.11
N ILE A 80 8.31 7.67 25.10
CA ILE A 80 8.61 6.86 23.92
C ILE A 80 10.04 6.34 24.04
N SER A 81 10.21 5.02 24.05
CA SER A 81 11.54 4.39 23.99
C SER A 81 11.91 4.10 22.54
N VAL A 82 12.92 4.78 22.02
CA VAL A 82 13.51 4.46 20.72
C VAL A 82 14.58 3.38 20.95
N VAL A 83 14.43 2.22 20.30
CA VAL A 83 15.36 1.08 20.48
C VAL A 83 16.22 0.90 19.25
N VAL A 84 17.55 0.81 19.46
CA VAL A 84 18.55 0.76 18.40
C VAL A 84 19.51 -0.41 18.63
N PRO A 85 19.36 -1.53 17.92
CA PRO A 85 20.39 -2.57 17.85
C PRO A 85 21.55 -2.05 16.97
N THR A 86 22.79 -2.23 17.40
CA THR A 86 23.96 -1.70 16.71
C THR A 86 25.00 -2.78 16.52
N TYR A 87 25.47 -2.96 15.28
CA TYR A 87 26.57 -3.88 14.99
C TYR A 87 27.47 -3.31 13.92
N ASN A 88 28.73 -3.02 14.28
CA ASN A 88 29.81 -2.60 13.38
C ASN A 88 29.46 -1.40 12.45
N THR A 89 28.62 -0.50 12.94
CA THR A 89 28.12 0.67 12.20
C THR A 89 29.24 1.65 11.85
N LYS A 90 29.18 2.27 10.66
CA LYS A 90 30.08 3.39 10.32
C LYS A 90 29.90 4.51 11.34
N PRO A 91 30.99 5.08 11.88
CA PRO A 91 30.96 6.09 12.94
C PRO A 91 30.09 7.32 12.62
N GLU A 92 30.08 7.76 11.38
CA GLU A 92 29.26 8.89 10.91
C GLU A 92 27.77 8.57 10.94
N PHE A 93 27.36 7.38 10.49
CA PHE A 93 25.96 6.96 10.48
C PHE A 93 25.41 6.83 11.91
N LEU A 94 26.17 6.22 12.80
CA LEU A 94 25.77 6.09 14.20
C LEU A 94 25.62 7.47 14.88
N ARG A 95 26.47 8.45 14.55
CA ARG A 95 26.29 9.82 15.07
C ARG A 95 25.03 10.47 14.51
N ASP A 96 24.79 10.33 13.21
CA ASP A 96 23.58 10.87 12.58
C ASP A 96 22.31 10.26 13.18
N CYS A 97 22.30 8.94 13.39
CA CYS A 97 21.22 8.21 14.05
C CYS A 97 20.91 8.80 15.44
N ILE A 98 21.92 8.86 16.33
CA ILE A 98 21.74 9.38 17.69
C ILE A 98 21.33 10.87 17.67
N GLU A 99 21.98 11.68 16.85
CA GLU A 99 21.69 13.12 16.74
C GLU A 99 20.29 13.38 16.19
N SER A 100 19.74 12.52 15.33
CA SER A 100 18.37 12.63 14.83
C SER A 100 17.32 12.43 15.93
N VAL A 101 17.59 11.55 16.90
CA VAL A 101 16.74 11.36 18.09
C VAL A 101 16.88 12.55 19.05
N GLN A 102 18.11 13.04 19.29
CA GLN A 102 18.31 14.23 20.12
C GLN A 102 17.65 15.49 19.53
N ALA A 103 17.48 15.54 18.20
CA ALA A 103 16.84 16.65 17.49
C ALA A 103 15.30 16.61 17.51
N GLN A 104 14.68 15.60 18.08
CA GLN A 104 13.23 15.48 18.12
C GLN A 104 12.58 16.68 18.83
N VAL A 105 11.47 17.16 18.27
CA VAL A 105 10.65 18.23 18.87
C VAL A 105 10.01 17.75 20.16
N TYR A 106 9.45 16.54 20.16
CA TYR A 106 8.94 15.90 21.37
C TYR A 106 10.10 15.46 22.25
N GLN A 107 10.12 15.89 23.51
CA GLN A 107 11.29 15.71 24.39
C GLN A 107 11.15 14.56 25.40
N ASN A 108 9.95 13.99 25.59
CA ASN A 108 9.74 12.88 26.53
C ASN A 108 10.03 11.53 25.86
N TRP A 109 11.30 11.32 25.54
CA TRP A 109 11.82 10.10 24.97
C TRP A 109 13.04 9.58 25.72
N GLU A 110 13.33 8.30 25.54
CA GLU A 110 14.60 7.68 25.87
C GLU A 110 15.14 6.93 24.65
N LEU A 111 16.45 6.83 24.54
CA LEU A 111 17.13 6.12 23.46
C LEU A 111 17.89 4.93 24.05
N CYS A 112 17.44 3.72 23.78
CA CYS A 112 18.05 2.48 24.28
C CYS A 112 18.90 1.86 23.18
N ILE A 113 20.23 1.96 23.28
CA ILE A 113 21.19 1.45 22.31
C ILE A 113 21.87 0.20 22.85
N VAL A 114 21.88 -0.86 22.05
CA VAL A 114 22.58 -2.11 22.37
C VAL A 114 23.65 -2.37 21.31
N ASP A 115 24.92 -2.41 21.73
CA ASP A 115 26.03 -2.86 20.89
C ASP A 115 26.11 -4.38 20.92
N ASP A 116 25.83 -5.01 19.79
CA ASP A 116 25.80 -6.47 19.62
C ASP A 116 27.21 -7.06 19.39
N ALA A 117 28.11 -6.76 20.32
CA ALA A 117 29.51 -7.20 20.31
C ALA A 117 30.27 -6.75 19.05
N SER A 118 30.15 -5.47 18.67
CA SER A 118 30.89 -4.90 17.54
C SER A 118 32.39 -5.12 17.68
N PRO A 119 33.06 -5.62 16.63
CA PRO A 119 34.54 -5.72 16.62
C PRO A 119 35.21 -4.35 16.61
N ASN A 120 34.59 -3.33 16.00
CA ASN A 120 35.06 -1.96 15.98
C ASN A 120 34.80 -1.26 17.34
N ALA A 121 35.84 -1.03 18.13
CA ALA A 121 35.75 -0.36 19.42
C ALA A 121 35.26 1.10 19.35
N GLU A 122 35.35 1.74 18.18
CA GLU A 122 34.86 3.11 17.95
C GLU A 122 33.34 3.21 18.14
N VAL A 123 32.56 2.17 17.75
CA VAL A 123 31.13 2.10 17.97
C VAL A 123 30.79 2.32 19.46
N ARG A 124 31.40 1.52 20.33
CA ARG A 124 31.20 1.64 21.79
C ARG A 124 31.66 2.97 22.35
N ARG A 125 32.78 3.51 21.82
CA ARG A 125 33.32 4.80 22.26
C ARG A 125 32.36 5.94 21.94
N ILE A 126 31.75 5.93 20.76
CA ILE A 126 30.72 6.91 20.35
C ILE A 126 29.53 6.84 21.28
N ILE A 127 28.93 5.65 21.44
CA ILE A 127 27.69 5.49 22.24
C ILE A 127 27.93 5.95 23.68
N LYS A 128 29.06 5.53 24.31
CA LYS A 128 29.42 5.94 25.66
C LYS A 128 29.56 7.45 25.80
N LYS A 129 30.13 8.13 24.78
CA LYS A 129 30.25 9.59 24.77
C LYS A 129 28.88 10.29 24.79
N TYR A 130 27.94 9.82 23.99
CA TYR A 130 26.58 10.39 23.96
C TYR A 130 25.81 10.07 25.24
N ALA A 131 25.87 8.85 25.74
CA ALA A 131 25.25 8.44 27.01
C ALA A 131 25.77 9.23 28.21
N ALA A 132 27.06 9.61 28.22
CA ALA A 132 27.61 10.46 29.27
C ALA A 132 27.20 11.93 29.17
N SER A 133 26.64 12.38 28.03
CA SER A 133 26.21 13.76 27.81
C SER A 133 24.70 13.99 27.81
N ASP A 134 23.89 12.91 27.82
CA ASP A 134 22.44 12.97 27.82
C ASP A 134 21.89 11.73 28.57
N ASP A 135 21.33 11.93 29.73
CA ASP A 135 20.84 10.86 30.63
C ASP A 135 19.66 10.06 30.02
N ARG A 136 19.03 10.57 28.96
CA ARG A 136 17.99 9.86 28.24
C ARG A 136 18.55 8.76 27.33
N ILE A 137 19.87 8.77 27.05
CA ILE A 137 20.54 7.77 26.23
C ILE A 137 21.09 6.67 27.12
N LYS A 138 20.56 5.47 26.94
CA LYS A 138 20.96 4.27 27.70
C LYS A 138 21.77 3.35 26.79
N PHE A 139 22.80 2.74 27.35
CA PHE A 139 23.73 1.91 26.62
C PHE A 139 23.99 0.57 27.30
N LYS A 140 23.96 -0.49 26.49
CA LYS A 140 24.38 -1.84 26.88
C LYS A 140 25.28 -2.43 25.79
N ALA A 141 26.44 -2.99 26.18
CA ALA A 141 27.29 -3.76 25.28
C ALA A 141 27.14 -5.25 25.59
N LEU A 142 26.88 -6.04 24.55
CA LEU A 142 26.81 -7.50 24.67
C LEU A 142 28.22 -8.10 24.65
N LYS A 143 28.38 -9.28 25.25
CA LYS A 143 29.61 -10.04 25.26
C LYS A 143 29.81 -10.88 23.99
N SER A 144 28.72 -11.27 23.36
CA SER A 144 28.66 -12.04 22.12
C SER A 144 27.51 -11.53 21.22
N ASN A 145 27.67 -11.72 19.93
CA ASN A 145 26.66 -11.33 18.95
C ASN A 145 25.39 -12.19 19.12
N LYS A 146 24.23 -11.54 19.26
CA LYS A 146 22.89 -12.15 19.39
C LYS A 146 22.04 -11.94 18.15
N HIS A 147 22.60 -11.38 17.10
CA HIS A 147 21.91 -10.92 15.90
C HIS A 147 20.84 -9.85 16.19
N ILE A 148 20.25 -9.32 15.12
CA ILE A 148 19.36 -8.15 15.19
C ILE A 148 18.18 -8.37 16.14
N ALA A 149 17.49 -9.50 16.07
CA ALA A 149 16.33 -9.77 16.94
C ALA A 149 16.74 -9.83 18.43
N GLY A 150 17.86 -10.52 18.74
CA GLY A 150 18.37 -10.62 20.11
C GLY A 150 18.84 -9.28 20.67
N ALA A 151 19.55 -8.50 19.88
CA ALA A 151 20.03 -7.17 20.28
C ALA A 151 18.87 -6.18 20.47
N THR A 152 17.85 -6.24 19.60
CA THR A 152 16.63 -5.42 19.75
C THR A 152 15.87 -5.79 21.02
N ASN A 153 15.71 -7.07 21.33
CA ASN A 153 15.07 -7.50 22.58
C ASN A 153 15.82 -7.05 23.82
N GLU A 154 17.14 -7.03 23.77
CA GLU A 154 17.96 -6.48 24.86
C GLU A 154 17.76 -4.96 25.02
N ALA A 155 17.53 -4.22 23.92
CA ALA A 155 17.19 -2.81 23.95
C ALA A 155 15.77 -2.59 24.51
N VAL A 156 14.80 -3.42 24.09
CA VAL A 156 13.44 -3.42 24.62
C VAL A 156 13.43 -3.70 26.13
N ALA A 157 14.24 -4.63 26.61
CA ALA A 157 14.37 -4.94 28.04
C ALA A 157 14.91 -3.77 28.88
N MET A 158 15.63 -2.81 28.28
CA MET A 158 16.10 -1.58 28.93
C MET A 158 15.03 -0.48 28.94
N ALA A 159 14.06 -0.57 28.04
CA ALA A 159 13.07 0.47 27.78
C ALA A 159 12.06 0.57 28.94
N LYS A 160 11.65 1.81 29.24
CA LYS A 160 10.63 2.14 30.25
C LYS A 160 9.42 2.86 29.66
N GLY A 161 9.47 3.17 28.37
CA GLY A 161 8.42 3.90 27.68
C GLY A 161 7.15 3.08 27.52
N GLU A 162 6.05 3.78 27.40
CA GLU A 162 4.74 3.19 27.11
C GLU A 162 4.68 2.64 25.67
N PHE A 163 5.49 3.19 24.79
CA PHE A 163 5.62 2.78 23.40
C PHE A 163 7.09 2.57 23.03
N ILE A 164 7.32 1.60 22.15
CA ILE A 164 8.63 1.27 21.57
C ILE A 164 8.63 1.68 20.11
N GLY A 165 9.56 2.55 19.73
CA GLY A 165 9.88 2.86 18.34
C GLY A 165 11.08 2.04 17.87
N LEU A 166 10.92 1.26 16.81
CA LEU A 166 11.99 0.48 16.20
C LEU A 166 12.82 1.37 15.28
N PHE A 167 14.13 1.41 15.47
CA PHE A 167 14.99 2.33 14.74
C PHE A 167 16.34 1.70 14.41
N ASP A 168 16.76 1.80 13.14
CA ASP A 168 18.01 1.24 12.67
C ASP A 168 19.18 2.20 12.90
N HIS A 169 20.35 1.62 13.15
CA HIS A 169 21.56 2.32 13.63
C HIS A 169 22.26 3.20 12.59
N ASP A 170 21.90 3.12 11.33
CA ASP A 170 22.49 3.83 10.20
C ASP A 170 21.52 4.82 9.52
N ASP A 171 20.29 4.90 10.02
CA ASP A 171 19.20 5.71 9.49
C ASP A 171 18.97 7.02 10.24
N MET A 172 17.96 7.78 9.84
CA MET A 172 17.60 9.06 10.47
C MET A 172 16.09 9.22 10.67
N LEU A 173 15.70 9.76 11.83
CA LEU A 173 14.34 10.23 12.08
C LEU A 173 14.20 11.71 11.68
N TRP A 174 13.06 12.07 11.11
CA TRP A 174 12.69 13.47 10.91
C TRP A 174 12.45 14.17 12.26
N PRO A 175 12.71 15.48 12.38
CA PRO A 175 12.64 16.17 13.68
C PRO A 175 11.28 16.14 14.36
N ASN A 176 10.21 15.94 13.62
CA ASN A 176 8.83 15.86 14.10
C ASN A 176 8.31 14.43 14.31
N ALA A 177 9.13 13.39 14.09
CA ALA A 177 8.65 12.01 14.08
C ALA A 177 7.93 11.62 15.38
N LEU A 178 8.55 11.83 16.54
CA LEU A 178 7.92 11.50 17.83
C LEU A 178 6.73 12.41 18.17
N LEU A 179 6.74 13.66 17.71
CA LEU A 179 5.60 14.57 17.90
C LEU A 179 4.37 14.09 17.13
N GLU A 180 4.54 13.62 15.88
CA GLU A 180 3.43 13.08 15.07
C GLU A 180 2.86 11.80 15.67
N VAL A 181 3.71 10.91 16.16
CA VAL A 181 3.29 9.71 16.91
C VAL A 181 2.44 10.10 18.12
N VAL A 182 2.94 11.00 18.96
CA VAL A 182 2.22 11.44 20.16
C VAL A 182 0.98 12.24 19.81
N GLY A 183 1.00 12.99 18.71
CA GLY A 183 -0.17 13.68 18.15
C GLY A 183 -1.30 12.70 17.78
N ALA A 184 -0.96 11.58 17.14
CA ALA A 184 -1.92 10.50 16.85
C ALA A 184 -2.47 9.88 18.16
N LEU A 185 -1.59 9.62 19.13
CA LEU A 185 -1.99 9.10 20.46
C LEU A 185 -2.84 10.08 21.27
N ASN A 186 -2.74 11.39 21.04
CA ASN A 186 -3.66 12.36 21.65
C ASN A 186 -5.05 12.35 21.02
N LYS A 187 -5.16 11.94 19.74
CA LYS A 187 -6.46 11.74 19.07
C LYS A 187 -7.11 10.43 19.55
N ASP A 188 -6.34 9.37 19.66
CA ASP A 188 -6.79 8.07 20.18
C ASP A 188 -5.70 7.39 21.05
N LYS A 189 -5.87 7.46 22.37
CA LYS A 189 -4.96 6.83 23.35
C LYS A 189 -4.98 5.31 23.31
N LYS A 190 -5.97 4.70 22.65
CA LYS A 190 -6.12 3.24 22.57
C LYS A 190 -5.27 2.62 21.46
N LEU A 191 -4.66 3.40 20.60
CA LEU A 191 -3.79 2.89 19.54
C LEU A 191 -2.68 2.00 20.11
N ASP A 192 -2.45 0.88 19.47
CA ASP A 192 -1.42 -0.10 19.86
C ASP A 192 -0.25 -0.14 18.89
N PHE A 193 -0.49 0.16 17.62
CA PHE A 193 0.50 0.10 16.57
C PHE A 193 0.37 1.29 15.62
N LEU A 194 1.48 1.99 15.40
CA LEU A 194 1.56 3.12 14.48
C LEU A 194 2.71 2.90 13.50
N TYR A 195 2.56 3.34 12.26
CA TYR A 195 3.64 3.38 11.27
C TYR A 195 3.52 4.63 10.40
N SER A 196 4.62 5.02 9.77
CA SER A 196 4.67 6.23 8.95
C SER A 196 5.13 5.95 7.52
N ASP A 197 5.03 6.97 6.66
CA ASP A 197 5.74 7.01 5.39
C ASP A 197 7.25 7.14 5.62
N GLU A 198 8.02 6.80 4.60
CA GLU A 198 9.48 6.88 4.62
C GLU A 198 10.04 7.41 3.30
N ASP A 199 11.28 7.86 3.32
CA ASP A 199 12.07 8.12 2.12
C ASP A 199 13.46 7.48 2.22
N LYS A 200 14.26 7.65 1.20
CA LYS A 200 15.65 7.23 1.20
C LYS A 200 16.59 8.43 1.25
N ILE A 201 17.73 8.24 1.93
CA ILE A 201 18.82 9.21 1.94
C ILE A 201 20.11 8.60 1.41
N SER A 202 20.93 9.43 0.75
CA SER A 202 22.28 9.05 0.34
C SER A 202 23.21 8.90 1.55
N GLU A 203 24.38 8.30 1.36
CA GLU A 203 25.41 8.21 2.42
C GLU A 203 25.74 9.58 3.03
N SER A 204 25.72 10.63 2.21
CA SER A 204 25.99 12.01 2.66
C SER A 204 24.90 12.62 3.55
N ARG A 205 23.74 11.97 3.71
CA ARG A 205 22.54 12.42 4.44
C ARG A 205 21.84 13.70 3.91
N TYR A 206 22.30 14.25 2.79
CA TYR A 206 21.78 15.54 2.28
C TYR A 206 20.86 15.39 1.08
N GLU A 207 20.84 14.22 0.46
CA GLU A 207 20.02 13.92 -0.70
C GLU A 207 18.92 12.94 -0.32
N HIS A 208 17.68 13.41 -0.36
CA HIS A 208 16.49 12.62 -0.14
C HIS A 208 15.88 12.20 -1.47
N PHE A 209 15.46 10.95 -1.60
CA PHE A 209 14.92 10.39 -2.84
C PHE A 209 14.02 9.18 -2.57
N SER A 210 13.33 8.71 -3.61
CA SER A 210 12.48 7.50 -3.58
C SER A 210 11.55 7.45 -2.36
N PRO A 211 10.65 8.42 -2.18
CA PRO A 211 9.68 8.37 -1.10
C PRO A 211 8.76 7.16 -1.27
N PHE A 212 8.34 6.57 -0.17
CA PHE A 212 7.31 5.57 -0.14
C PHE A 212 6.10 6.07 0.65
N PHE A 213 5.08 6.50 -0.08
CA PHE A 213 3.79 6.92 0.44
C PHE A 213 2.89 5.69 0.59
N LYS A 214 2.67 5.27 1.82
CA LYS A 214 2.01 4.02 2.17
C LYS A 214 0.48 4.19 2.24
N PRO A 215 -0.30 3.14 1.98
CA PRO A 215 -1.73 3.16 2.30
C PRO A 215 -1.94 3.04 3.83
N ASP A 216 -3.17 3.29 4.28
CA ASP A 216 -3.61 2.87 5.60
C ASP A 216 -3.53 1.35 5.74
N TRP A 217 -3.94 0.79 6.90
CA TRP A 217 -3.78 -0.62 7.19
C TRP A 217 -4.34 -1.52 6.06
N ASN A 218 -3.46 -2.33 5.47
CA ASN A 218 -3.71 -3.14 4.28
C ASN A 218 -3.13 -4.55 4.48
N PRO A 219 -3.94 -5.51 4.99
CA PRO A 219 -3.46 -6.83 5.39
C PRO A 219 -2.92 -7.67 4.23
N ASP A 220 -3.56 -7.65 3.05
CA ASP A 220 -3.10 -8.40 1.90
C ASP A 220 -1.83 -7.81 1.29
N PHE A 221 -1.65 -6.51 1.40
CA PHE A 221 -0.40 -5.87 1.00
C PHE A 221 0.75 -6.31 1.90
N LEU A 222 0.51 -6.42 3.23
CA LEU A 222 1.53 -6.94 4.15
C LEU A 222 1.89 -8.41 3.89
N HIS A 223 0.99 -9.20 3.32
CA HIS A 223 1.31 -10.56 2.87
C HIS A 223 2.08 -10.60 1.54
N SER A 224 2.01 -9.53 0.75
CA SER A 224 2.71 -9.44 -0.54
C SER A 224 4.11 -8.84 -0.41
N VAL A 225 4.29 -7.89 0.51
CA VAL A 225 5.55 -7.18 0.77
C VAL A 225 5.53 -6.58 2.17
N ASN A 226 6.69 -6.51 2.82
CA ASN A 226 6.80 -5.75 4.08
C ASN A 226 6.73 -4.24 3.77
N TYR A 227 5.51 -3.71 3.57
CA TYR A 227 5.34 -2.29 3.23
C TYR A 227 5.43 -1.35 4.44
N ILE A 228 5.25 -1.88 5.66
CA ILE A 228 5.29 -1.10 6.90
C ILE A 228 6.70 -0.57 7.16
N THR A 229 7.72 -1.44 7.08
CA THR A 229 9.13 -1.12 7.27
C THR A 229 9.38 -0.13 8.41
N HIS A 230 9.48 1.17 8.16
CA HIS A 230 9.83 2.24 9.09
C HIS A 230 8.84 3.42 8.97
N PHE A 231 8.63 4.27 9.94
CA PHE A 231 8.96 4.16 11.34
C PHE A 231 7.83 3.45 12.09
N ALA A 232 8.10 2.28 12.67
CA ALA A 232 7.10 1.47 13.37
C ALA A 232 7.19 1.71 14.88
N VAL A 233 6.02 1.97 15.50
CA VAL A 233 5.87 2.23 16.94
C VAL A 233 4.81 1.30 17.52
N VAL A 234 5.18 0.50 18.52
CA VAL A 234 4.32 -0.52 19.14
C VAL A 234 4.12 -0.21 20.62
N ARG A 235 2.91 -0.41 21.14
CA ARG A 235 2.66 -0.34 22.59
C ARG A 235 3.49 -1.40 23.32
N THR A 236 4.24 -1.01 24.33
CA THR A 236 5.19 -1.88 25.05
C THR A 236 4.51 -3.11 25.63
N THR A 237 3.30 -2.97 26.20
CA THR A 237 2.56 -4.12 26.74
C THR A 237 2.17 -5.14 25.67
N LEU A 238 1.79 -4.69 24.47
CA LEU A 238 1.50 -5.57 23.34
C LEU A 238 2.77 -6.26 22.85
N LEU A 239 3.86 -5.53 22.65
CA LEU A 239 5.14 -6.10 22.23
C LEU A 239 5.62 -7.19 23.20
N ASN A 240 5.55 -6.92 24.50
CA ASN A 240 5.94 -7.88 25.53
C ASN A 240 5.03 -9.12 25.57
N SER A 241 3.71 -8.95 25.39
CA SER A 241 2.77 -10.07 25.36
C SER A 241 3.01 -11.01 24.17
N LEU A 242 3.58 -10.48 23.08
CA LEU A 242 3.96 -11.25 21.89
C LEU A 242 5.37 -11.88 21.98
N GLY A 243 6.10 -11.64 23.09
CA GLY A 243 7.45 -12.17 23.30
C GLY A 243 8.54 -11.46 22.51
N GLY A 244 8.31 -10.22 22.05
CA GLY A 244 9.29 -9.43 21.31
C GLY A 244 9.59 -9.95 19.91
N LEU A 245 10.79 -9.67 19.42
CA LEU A 245 11.31 -10.15 18.14
C LEU A 245 11.82 -11.60 18.28
N GLN A 246 11.63 -12.41 17.26
CA GLN A 246 11.96 -13.83 17.29
C GLN A 246 13.23 -14.12 16.49
N ALA A 247 14.22 -14.78 17.10
CA ALA A 247 15.52 -15.03 16.48
C ALA A 247 15.46 -15.95 15.24
N GLU A 248 14.45 -16.81 15.17
CA GLU A 248 14.25 -17.71 14.03
C GLU A 248 13.85 -16.99 12.74
N TYR A 249 13.44 -15.72 12.83
CA TYR A 249 13.12 -14.85 11.67
C TYR A 249 14.19 -13.78 11.43
N ASN A 250 15.41 -13.93 11.93
CA ASN A 250 16.49 -12.99 11.63
C ASN A 250 16.63 -12.77 10.11
N GLY A 251 16.54 -11.50 9.68
CA GLY A 251 16.48 -11.09 8.28
C GLY A 251 15.05 -10.79 7.77
N ALA A 252 14.02 -11.13 8.58
CA ALA A 252 12.62 -10.76 8.42
C ALA A 252 11.92 -10.59 9.79
N GLN A 253 12.69 -10.30 10.83
CA GLN A 253 12.24 -10.24 12.23
C GLN A 253 11.22 -9.12 12.48
N ASP A 254 11.33 -8.03 11.75
CA ASP A 254 10.39 -6.92 11.72
C ASP A 254 9.07 -7.33 11.06
N TRP A 255 9.15 -7.99 9.90
CA TRP A 255 7.97 -8.47 9.19
C TRP A 255 7.18 -9.50 10.01
N ASP A 256 7.86 -10.50 10.60
CA ASP A 256 7.24 -11.42 11.54
C ASP A 256 6.56 -10.68 12.70
N LEU A 257 7.25 -9.71 13.30
CA LEU A 257 6.68 -8.91 14.38
C LEU A 257 5.41 -8.16 13.92
N PHE A 258 5.45 -7.51 12.76
CA PHE A 258 4.28 -6.77 12.24
C PHE A 258 3.11 -7.70 11.95
N LEU A 259 3.35 -8.87 11.39
CA LEU A 259 2.32 -9.89 11.18
C LEU A 259 1.68 -10.34 12.51
N ARG A 260 2.48 -10.57 13.56
CA ARG A 260 1.96 -10.94 14.90
C ARG A 260 1.22 -9.78 15.57
N VAL A 261 1.76 -8.58 15.51
CA VAL A 261 1.14 -7.37 16.09
C VAL A 261 -0.22 -7.12 15.45
N THR A 262 -0.28 -7.12 14.12
CA THR A 262 -1.51 -6.82 13.36
C THR A 262 -2.55 -7.94 13.43
N SER A 263 -2.14 -9.15 13.80
CA SER A 263 -3.07 -10.24 14.14
C SER A 263 -3.64 -10.10 15.56
N ALA A 264 -2.91 -9.46 16.48
CA ALA A 264 -3.30 -9.32 17.89
C ALA A 264 -4.13 -8.07 18.18
N THR A 265 -4.08 -7.05 17.32
CA THR A 265 -4.85 -5.80 17.49
C THR A 265 -5.42 -5.28 16.18
N LYS A 266 -6.57 -4.60 16.27
CA LYS A 266 -7.14 -3.80 15.16
C LYS A 266 -6.90 -2.29 15.35
N ARG A 267 -6.22 -1.88 16.44
CA ARG A 267 -5.93 -0.48 16.77
C ARG A 267 -4.61 -0.05 16.14
N ILE A 268 -4.63 -0.03 14.81
CA ILE A 268 -3.52 0.29 13.93
C ILE A 268 -3.76 1.68 13.33
N TYR A 269 -2.73 2.49 13.24
CA TYR A 269 -2.83 3.83 12.66
C TYR A 269 -1.62 4.12 11.75
N HIS A 270 -1.90 4.51 10.54
CA HIS A 270 -0.92 5.04 9.62
C HIS A 270 -0.80 6.56 9.82
N ILE A 271 0.42 7.05 9.94
CA ILE A 271 0.73 8.48 9.95
C ILE A 271 1.20 8.83 8.53
N PRO A 272 0.37 9.47 7.69
CA PRO A 272 0.70 9.74 6.28
C PRO A 272 1.68 10.91 6.14
N LYS A 273 2.85 10.77 6.75
CA LYS A 273 3.95 11.71 6.72
C LYS A 273 5.27 10.96 6.66
N VAL A 274 6.20 11.46 5.87
CA VAL A 274 7.57 10.95 5.89
C VAL A 274 8.21 11.35 7.22
N LEU A 275 8.49 10.36 8.06
CA LEU A 275 9.07 10.55 9.39
C LEU A 275 10.41 9.82 9.57
N TYR A 276 10.79 9.02 8.61
CA TYR A 276 11.95 8.16 8.61
C TYR A 276 12.69 8.26 7.28
N SER A 277 14.02 8.34 7.35
CA SER A 277 14.87 8.32 6.15
C SER A 277 15.83 7.14 6.19
N TRP A 278 15.60 6.18 5.28
CA TRP A 278 16.40 4.98 5.11
C TRP A 278 17.67 5.25 4.33
N ARG A 279 18.84 5.02 4.94
CA ARG A 279 20.14 5.30 4.31
C ARG A 279 20.53 4.21 3.32
N VAL A 280 20.82 4.62 2.10
CA VAL A 280 21.33 3.72 1.05
C VAL A 280 22.86 3.78 1.02
N HIS A 281 23.52 2.64 1.29
CA HIS A 281 24.96 2.47 1.22
C HIS A 281 25.35 1.05 0.78
N ASP A 282 26.63 0.79 0.51
CA ASP A 282 27.08 -0.48 -0.09
C ASP A 282 26.79 -1.74 0.73
N LEU A 283 26.60 -1.60 2.04
CA LEU A 283 26.29 -2.71 2.95
C LEU A 283 24.79 -2.76 3.34
N SER A 284 23.99 -1.79 2.89
CA SER A 284 22.56 -1.78 3.19
C SER A 284 21.81 -2.85 2.40
N THR A 285 20.77 -3.42 3.01
CA THR A 285 19.85 -4.34 2.34
C THR A 285 19.11 -3.68 1.17
N ALA A 286 19.02 -2.35 1.17
CA ALA A 286 18.40 -1.57 0.09
C ALA A 286 19.15 -1.63 -1.27
N LYS A 287 20.45 -1.96 -1.26
CA LYS A 287 21.29 -1.99 -2.47
C LYS A 287 21.54 -3.40 -3.02
N SER A 288 21.34 -4.43 -2.20
CA SER A 288 21.56 -5.82 -2.59
C SER A 288 20.28 -6.37 -3.25
N THR A 289 20.29 -6.46 -4.57
CA THR A 289 19.24 -7.16 -5.34
C THR A 289 19.22 -8.67 -5.08
N ASP A 290 20.32 -9.23 -4.56
CA ASP A 290 20.42 -10.63 -4.19
C ASP A 290 20.19 -10.78 -2.67
N ALA A 291 18.94 -10.98 -2.28
CA ALA A 291 18.62 -11.33 -0.89
C ALA A 291 19.40 -12.60 -0.50
N LYS A 292 20.13 -12.51 0.61
CA LYS A 292 20.87 -13.66 1.13
C LYS A 292 19.88 -14.82 1.36
N PRO A 293 20.24 -16.09 1.09
CA PRO A 293 19.30 -17.23 1.16
C PRO A 293 18.55 -17.32 2.50
N TYR A 294 19.20 -16.96 3.62
CA TYR A 294 18.56 -17.00 4.93
C TYR A 294 17.43 -15.96 5.08
N VAL A 295 17.56 -14.78 4.43
CA VAL A 295 16.52 -13.73 4.43
C VAL A 295 15.28 -14.24 3.71
N ILE A 296 15.45 -14.83 2.53
CA ILE A 296 14.35 -15.42 1.75
C ILE A 296 13.64 -16.50 2.58
N HIS A 297 14.40 -17.37 3.24
CA HIS A 297 13.84 -18.40 4.09
C HIS A 297 13.06 -17.83 5.28
N ALA A 298 13.60 -16.80 5.94
CA ALA A 298 12.95 -16.14 7.07
C ALA A 298 11.65 -15.44 6.65
N GLN A 299 11.63 -14.76 5.51
CA GLN A 299 10.43 -14.11 4.94
C GLN A 299 9.36 -15.15 4.62
N HIS A 300 9.72 -16.21 3.90
CA HIS A 300 8.79 -17.31 3.58
C HIS A 300 8.19 -17.92 4.84
N LYS A 301 9.05 -18.23 5.84
CA LYS A 301 8.62 -18.80 7.12
C LYS A 301 7.66 -17.84 7.85
N ALA A 302 7.98 -16.57 7.95
CA ALA A 302 7.13 -15.57 8.62
C ALA A 302 5.73 -15.51 8.00
N LEU A 303 5.65 -15.47 6.67
CA LEU A 303 4.38 -15.47 5.93
C LEU A 303 3.60 -16.76 6.15
N LYS A 304 4.27 -17.93 6.03
CA LYS A 304 3.62 -19.24 6.17
C LYS A 304 3.06 -19.46 7.59
N ASP A 305 3.82 -19.04 8.60
CA ASP A 305 3.40 -19.16 10.00
C ASP A 305 2.23 -18.22 10.32
N ASP A 306 2.23 -16.99 9.77
CA ASP A 306 1.10 -16.07 9.94
C ASP A 306 -0.17 -16.58 9.26
N LEU A 307 -0.07 -17.07 8.02
CA LEU A 307 -1.19 -17.65 7.29
C LEU A 307 -1.77 -18.86 8.03
N THR A 308 -0.90 -19.69 8.64
CA THR A 308 -1.32 -20.82 9.47
C THR A 308 -2.06 -20.36 10.72
N ARG A 309 -1.57 -19.32 11.41
CA ARG A 309 -2.23 -18.71 12.58
C ARG A 309 -3.61 -18.12 12.22
N LYS A 310 -3.75 -17.57 11.01
CA LYS A 310 -5.02 -17.01 10.50
C LYS A 310 -6.00 -18.07 9.97
N GLY A 311 -5.65 -19.36 10.03
CA GLY A 311 -6.53 -20.46 9.60
C GLY A 311 -6.39 -20.84 8.12
N TYR A 312 -5.31 -20.39 7.46
CA TYR A 312 -5.00 -20.70 6.06
C TYR A 312 -3.73 -21.58 5.90
N PRO A 313 -3.65 -22.77 6.55
CA PRO A 313 -2.43 -23.61 6.51
C PRO A 313 -2.08 -24.10 5.10
N ASN A 314 -3.08 -24.19 4.22
CA ASN A 314 -2.92 -24.64 2.84
C ASN A 314 -2.57 -23.52 1.86
N ALA A 315 -2.51 -22.24 2.31
CA ALA A 315 -2.08 -21.16 1.46
C ALA A 315 -0.67 -21.41 0.92
N ILE A 316 -0.48 -21.14 -0.37
CA ILE A 316 0.80 -21.33 -1.07
C ILE A 316 1.52 -19.99 -1.06
N VAL A 317 2.78 -20.00 -0.63
CA VAL A 317 3.63 -18.80 -0.57
C VAL A 317 4.77 -18.99 -1.56
N GLU A 318 4.79 -18.18 -2.61
CA GLU A 318 5.79 -18.24 -3.69
C GLU A 318 6.52 -16.91 -3.76
N ARG A 319 7.83 -16.95 -3.99
CA ARG A 319 8.60 -15.74 -4.24
C ARG A 319 8.26 -15.20 -5.62
N ASP A 320 8.13 -13.87 -5.75
CA ASP A 320 8.12 -13.25 -7.05
C ASP A 320 9.50 -13.40 -7.72
N GLU A 321 9.52 -13.90 -8.96
CA GLU A 321 10.78 -14.22 -9.66
C GLU A 321 11.51 -12.96 -10.15
N VAL A 322 10.77 -11.86 -10.34
CA VAL A 322 11.27 -10.60 -10.90
C VAL A 322 11.71 -9.64 -9.79
N HIS A 323 10.94 -9.56 -8.69
CA HIS A 323 11.10 -8.54 -7.68
C HIS A 323 11.50 -9.17 -6.33
N THR A 324 12.72 -8.89 -5.89
CA THR A 324 13.21 -9.34 -4.59
C THR A 324 12.38 -8.72 -3.45
N GLY A 325 11.97 -9.55 -2.50
CA GLY A 325 11.16 -9.13 -1.35
C GLY A 325 9.65 -9.10 -1.62
N TYR A 326 9.21 -9.47 -2.84
CA TYR A 326 7.80 -9.62 -3.18
C TYR A 326 7.40 -11.08 -3.13
N TRP A 327 6.19 -11.31 -2.65
CA TRP A 327 5.64 -12.63 -2.45
C TRP A 327 4.23 -12.74 -3.02
N LYS A 328 3.99 -13.84 -3.71
CA LYS A 328 2.65 -14.23 -4.15
C LYS A 328 2.09 -15.22 -3.14
N VAL A 329 0.99 -14.85 -2.51
CA VAL A 329 0.22 -15.76 -1.65
C VAL A 329 -1.02 -16.20 -2.42
N THR A 330 -1.19 -17.48 -2.60
CA THR A 330 -2.34 -18.09 -3.26
C THR A 330 -3.17 -18.85 -2.22
N TYR A 331 -4.46 -18.57 -2.15
CA TYR A 331 -5.41 -19.32 -1.34
C TYR A 331 -6.09 -20.35 -2.25
N PRO A 332 -5.77 -21.64 -2.10
CA PRO A 332 -6.44 -22.68 -2.87
C PRO A 332 -7.95 -22.65 -2.60
N ILE A 333 -8.72 -22.89 -3.63
CA ILE A 333 -10.17 -23.03 -3.50
C ILE A 333 -10.47 -24.22 -2.55
N VAL A 334 -11.41 -24.02 -1.64
CA VAL A 334 -11.81 -25.03 -0.65
C VAL A 334 -13.06 -25.74 -1.14
N GLY A 335 -13.01 -27.04 -1.23
CA GLY A 335 -14.08 -27.86 -1.81
C GLY A 335 -14.12 -27.75 -3.34
N ASP A 336 -15.30 -27.95 -3.90
CA ASP A 336 -15.58 -27.80 -5.33
C ASP A 336 -16.85 -26.95 -5.54
N PRO A 337 -16.83 -25.66 -5.10
CA PRO A 337 -18.00 -24.80 -5.19
C PRO A 337 -18.37 -24.54 -6.64
N LEU A 338 -19.67 -24.53 -6.92
CA LEU A 338 -20.15 -24.05 -8.21
C LEU A 338 -19.91 -22.54 -8.34
N VAL A 339 -19.22 -22.13 -9.39
CA VAL A 339 -18.97 -20.73 -9.71
C VAL A 339 -19.92 -20.28 -10.83
N SER A 340 -20.71 -19.24 -10.58
CA SER A 340 -21.64 -18.69 -11.58
C SER A 340 -21.07 -17.43 -12.19
N ILE A 341 -20.82 -17.44 -13.49
CA ILE A 341 -20.34 -16.30 -14.27
C ILE A 341 -21.55 -15.57 -14.87
N VAL A 342 -21.80 -14.33 -14.45
CA VAL A 342 -22.92 -13.51 -14.90
C VAL A 342 -22.43 -12.51 -15.94
N ILE A 343 -22.98 -12.58 -17.15
CA ILE A 343 -22.57 -11.77 -18.30
C ILE A 343 -23.78 -11.05 -18.91
N PRO A 344 -24.02 -9.78 -18.58
CA PRO A 344 -25.01 -8.96 -19.30
C PRO A 344 -24.57 -8.75 -20.75
N THR A 345 -25.49 -8.90 -21.69
CA THR A 345 -25.17 -8.78 -23.11
C THR A 345 -26.35 -8.29 -23.94
N LYS A 346 -26.07 -7.62 -25.06
CA LYS A 346 -27.07 -7.22 -26.06
C LYS A 346 -26.43 -7.16 -27.44
N ASN A 347 -26.96 -7.92 -28.38
CA ASN A 347 -26.45 -7.93 -29.77
C ASN A 347 -24.92 -8.22 -29.82
N GLN A 348 -24.22 -7.67 -30.81
CA GLN A 348 -22.73 -7.72 -30.93
C GLN A 348 -22.17 -9.15 -30.86
N HIS A 349 -22.69 -10.06 -31.67
CA HIS A 349 -22.35 -11.48 -31.70
C HIS A 349 -20.85 -11.79 -31.61
N LYS A 350 -20.01 -11.08 -32.38
CA LYS A 350 -18.57 -11.34 -32.43
C LYS A 350 -17.88 -11.08 -31.08
N ILE A 351 -18.39 -10.13 -30.31
CA ILE A 351 -17.80 -9.72 -29.01
C ILE A 351 -18.13 -10.75 -27.95
N VAL A 352 -19.44 -11.00 -27.73
CA VAL A 352 -19.88 -11.96 -26.72
C VAL A 352 -19.37 -13.36 -27.04
N LYS A 353 -19.30 -13.74 -28.32
CA LYS A 353 -18.72 -15.02 -28.73
C LYS A 353 -17.25 -15.14 -28.36
N ARG A 354 -16.42 -14.11 -28.60
CA ARG A 354 -15.01 -14.10 -28.20
C ARG A 354 -14.85 -14.27 -26.69
N CYS A 355 -15.66 -13.56 -25.90
CA CYS A 355 -15.64 -13.69 -24.45
C CYS A 355 -15.93 -15.15 -24.03
N ILE A 356 -17.01 -15.72 -24.51
CA ILE A 356 -17.42 -17.10 -24.17
C ILE A 356 -16.43 -18.14 -24.68
N ASP A 357 -15.94 -18.02 -25.92
CA ASP A 357 -14.91 -18.92 -26.46
C ASP A 357 -13.66 -18.89 -25.57
N SER A 358 -13.21 -17.70 -25.15
CA SER A 358 -12.02 -17.58 -24.28
C SER A 358 -12.20 -18.25 -22.92
N ILE A 359 -13.41 -18.20 -22.36
CA ILE A 359 -13.74 -18.89 -21.10
C ILE A 359 -13.67 -20.40 -21.33
N ILE A 360 -14.36 -20.90 -22.36
CA ILE A 360 -14.44 -22.36 -22.65
C ILE A 360 -13.05 -22.93 -22.96
N GLU A 361 -12.24 -22.23 -23.76
CA GLU A 361 -10.96 -22.73 -24.25
C GLU A 361 -9.84 -22.65 -23.22
N LYS A 362 -9.86 -21.63 -22.36
CA LYS A 362 -8.70 -21.31 -21.51
C LYS A 362 -8.88 -21.67 -20.04
N THR A 363 -10.13 -21.74 -19.54
CA THR A 363 -10.40 -21.95 -18.10
C THR A 363 -10.06 -23.37 -17.66
N THR A 364 -9.29 -23.47 -16.57
CA THR A 364 -8.88 -24.76 -15.97
C THR A 364 -9.90 -25.30 -14.97
N TYR A 365 -10.65 -24.42 -14.30
CA TYR A 365 -11.70 -24.82 -13.37
C TYR A 365 -12.90 -25.39 -14.13
N THR A 366 -13.46 -26.52 -13.67
CA THR A 366 -14.50 -27.24 -14.42
C THR A 366 -15.90 -27.08 -13.84
N ASN A 367 -16.03 -26.74 -12.53
CA ASN A 367 -17.34 -26.63 -11.88
C ASN A 367 -17.88 -25.19 -11.94
N TYR A 368 -18.21 -24.74 -13.13
CA TYR A 368 -18.80 -23.41 -13.34
C TYR A 368 -20.02 -23.45 -14.26
N GLU A 369 -20.89 -22.45 -14.13
CA GLU A 369 -21.97 -22.13 -15.06
C GLU A 369 -21.84 -20.71 -15.60
N ILE A 370 -22.37 -20.46 -16.78
CA ILE A 370 -22.42 -19.13 -17.41
C ILE A 370 -23.88 -18.71 -17.56
N ILE A 371 -24.24 -17.56 -17.02
CA ILE A 371 -25.56 -16.95 -17.14
C ILE A 371 -25.44 -15.74 -18.06
N LEU A 372 -25.86 -15.91 -19.31
CA LEU A 372 -25.96 -14.81 -20.28
C LEU A 372 -27.26 -14.07 -20.03
N VAL A 373 -27.20 -12.83 -19.58
CA VAL A 373 -28.39 -11.99 -19.37
C VAL A 373 -28.63 -11.16 -20.64
N ASP A 374 -29.55 -11.60 -21.50
CA ASP A 374 -29.86 -10.92 -22.74
C ASP A 374 -30.80 -9.73 -22.50
N THR A 375 -30.28 -8.53 -22.61
CA THR A 375 -31.00 -7.27 -22.39
C THR A 375 -31.79 -6.78 -23.62
N GLY A 376 -32.24 -7.72 -24.45
CA GLY A 376 -33.10 -7.44 -25.60
C GLY A 376 -32.35 -7.42 -26.94
N SER A 377 -31.59 -8.47 -27.24
CA SER A 377 -30.97 -8.67 -28.55
C SER A 377 -31.99 -8.84 -29.66
N THR A 378 -31.78 -8.16 -30.77
CA THR A 378 -32.62 -8.18 -31.97
C THR A 378 -31.94 -8.82 -33.17
N GLU A 379 -30.61 -8.99 -33.15
CA GLU A 379 -29.86 -9.59 -34.24
C GLU A 379 -30.14 -11.09 -34.36
N ALA A 380 -30.53 -11.54 -35.54
CA ALA A 380 -30.91 -12.94 -35.81
C ALA A 380 -29.71 -13.92 -35.58
N ASN A 381 -28.50 -13.49 -35.92
CA ASN A 381 -27.26 -14.26 -35.69
C ASN A 381 -27.00 -14.49 -34.20
N VAL A 382 -27.29 -13.51 -33.34
CA VAL A 382 -27.15 -13.63 -31.87
C VAL A 382 -28.15 -14.65 -31.35
N ARG A 383 -29.43 -14.51 -31.71
CA ARG A 383 -30.48 -15.44 -31.30
C ARG A 383 -30.23 -16.89 -31.77
N SER A 384 -29.72 -17.06 -32.99
CA SER A 384 -29.35 -18.37 -33.50
C SER A 384 -28.14 -18.95 -32.75
N TRP A 385 -27.13 -18.11 -32.43
CA TRP A 385 -25.98 -18.52 -31.67
C TRP A 385 -26.34 -18.93 -30.23
N TYR A 386 -27.22 -18.19 -29.56
CA TYR A 386 -27.71 -18.59 -28.23
C TYR A 386 -28.28 -20.02 -28.22
N LYS A 387 -29.11 -20.36 -29.20
CA LYS A 387 -29.67 -21.70 -29.35
C LYS A 387 -28.59 -22.75 -29.56
N ALA A 388 -27.58 -22.43 -30.37
CA ALA A 388 -26.50 -23.35 -30.65
C ALA A 388 -25.59 -23.58 -29.42
N ILE A 389 -25.16 -22.52 -28.75
CA ILE A 389 -24.22 -22.62 -27.60
C ILE A 389 -24.88 -23.30 -26.40
N THR A 390 -26.14 -23.04 -26.10
CA THR A 390 -26.86 -23.71 -25.00
C THR A 390 -27.19 -25.18 -25.31
N ALA A 391 -27.31 -25.57 -26.57
CA ALA A 391 -27.46 -26.97 -26.99
C ALA A 391 -26.11 -27.72 -26.91
N GLN A 392 -24.99 -27.02 -27.09
CA GLN A 392 -23.66 -27.58 -27.08
C GLN A 392 -23.05 -27.67 -25.64
N HIS A 393 -23.42 -26.73 -24.76
CA HIS A 393 -22.87 -26.60 -23.42
C HIS A 393 -23.99 -26.51 -22.37
N ASN A 394 -24.17 -27.59 -21.58
CA ASN A 394 -25.20 -27.69 -20.56
C ASN A 394 -25.01 -26.72 -19.37
N ASN A 395 -23.81 -26.18 -19.20
CA ASN A 395 -23.48 -25.22 -18.16
C ASN A 395 -23.64 -23.76 -18.62
N ILE A 396 -24.21 -23.52 -19.82
CA ILE A 396 -24.53 -22.17 -20.33
C ILE A 396 -26.05 -22.00 -20.38
N LYS A 397 -26.53 -20.92 -19.76
CA LYS A 397 -27.94 -20.52 -19.73
C LYS A 397 -28.11 -19.11 -20.26
N VAL A 398 -29.16 -18.87 -21.05
CA VAL A 398 -29.57 -17.52 -21.46
C VAL A 398 -30.82 -17.12 -20.66
N VAL A 399 -30.78 -15.95 -20.07
CA VAL A 399 -31.89 -15.31 -19.35
C VAL A 399 -32.35 -14.12 -20.18
N ASP A 400 -33.54 -14.18 -20.73
CA ASP A 400 -34.16 -13.07 -21.47
C ASP A 400 -34.61 -11.99 -20.47
N TRP A 401 -33.97 -10.81 -20.53
CA TRP A 401 -34.29 -9.66 -19.69
C TRP A 401 -34.32 -8.37 -20.52
N PRO A 402 -35.33 -8.19 -21.40
CA PRO A 402 -35.40 -7.07 -22.34
C PRO A 402 -35.79 -5.76 -21.65
N GLU A 403 -34.94 -5.24 -20.79
CA GLU A 403 -35.18 -4.01 -20.03
C GLU A 403 -34.78 -2.76 -20.83
N GLN A 404 -35.66 -1.75 -20.79
CA GLN A 404 -35.38 -0.42 -21.35
C GLN A 404 -35.80 0.68 -20.36
N PRO A 405 -34.99 1.70 -20.12
CA PRO A 405 -33.62 1.86 -20.61
C PRO A 405 -32.64 0.85 -19.95
N PHE A 406 -31.57 0.51 -20.64
CA PHE A 406 -30.55 -0.46 -20.15
C PHE A 406 -30.04 -0.08 -18.77
N SER A 407 -29.94 -1.08 -17.89
CA SER A 407 -29.29 -0.97 -16.57
C SER A 407 -28.35 -2.14 -16.36
N TYR A 408 -27.05 -1.85 -16.23
CA TYR A 408 -26.04 -2.86 -15.88
C TYR A 408 -26.32 -3.46 -14.49
N ALA A 409 -26.63 -2.60 -13.51
CA ALA A 409 -26.92 -3.00 -12.15
C ALA A 409 -28.07 -4.01 -12.09
N ARG A 410 -29.22 -3.68 -12.72
CA ARG A 410 -30.38 -4.57 -12.76
C ARG A 410 -30.11 -5.86 -13.52
N SER A 411 -29.39 -5.77 -14.63
CA SER A 411 -29.03 -6.96 -15.41
C SER A 411 -28.18 -7.92 -14.62
N CYS A 412 -27.17 -7.42 -13.88
CA CYS A 412 -26.35 -8.22 -12.99
C CYS A 412 -27.14 -8.82 -11.82
N ASN A 413 -28.04 -8.02 -11.21
CA ASN A 413 -28.93 -8.51 -10.15
C ASN A 413 -29.84 -9.63 -10.64
N GLU A 414 -30.43 -9.47 -11.84
CA GLU A 414 -31.26 -10.52 -12.44
C GLU A 414 -30.45 -11.77 -12.77
N GLY A 415 -29.26 -11.58 -13.33
CA GLY A 415 -28.32 -12.69 -13.54
C GLY A 415 -28.04 -13.46 -12.24
N ALA A 416 -27.72 -12.75 -11.16
CA ALA A 416 -27.44 -13.32 -9.85
C ALA A 416 -28.63 -14.10 -9.26
N ARG A 417 -29.86 -13.66 -9.50
CA ARG A 417 -31.10 -14.40 -9.09
C ARG A 417 -31.23 -15.73 -9.82
N ASN A 418 -30.67 -15.84 -11.02
CA ASN A 418 -30.76 -17.02 -11.88
C ASN A 418 -29.59 -17.99 -11.72
N THR A 419 -28.65 -17.71 -10.80
CA THR A 419 -27.47 -18.54 -10.51
C THR A 419 -27.76 -19.61 -9.46
N LYS A 420 -26.93 -20.66 -9.47
CA LYS A 420 -26.93 -21.74 -8.46
C LYS A 420 -25.61 -21.81 -7.68
N GLY A 421 -24.58 -21.06 -8.10
CA GLY A 421 -23.24 -21.11 -7.52
C GLY A 421 -23.11 -20.41 -6.19
N ASP A 422 -22.15 -20.83 -5.41
CA ASP A 422 -21.76 -20.24 -4.13
C ASP A 422 -20.94 -18.95 -4.32
N ILE A 423 -20.28 -18.85 -5.47
CA ILE A 423 -19.45 -17.70 -5.86
C ILE A 423 -20.00 -17.14 -7.17
N LEU A 424 -20.15 -15.83 -7.21
CA LEU A 424 -20.51 -15.10 -8.40
C LEU A 424 -19.26 -14.45 -9.01
N ILE A 425 -19.15 -14.49 -10.33
CA ILE A 425 -18.23 -13.66 -11.09
C ILE A 425 -19.05 -12.78 -12.02
N MET A 426 -19.11 -11.46 -11.74
CA MET A 426 -19.64 -10.49 -12.67
C MET A 426 -18.59 -10.25 -13.75
N LEU A 427 -18.94 -10.39 -15.01
CA LEU A 427 -18.03 -10.31 -16.13
C LEU A 427 -18.63 -9.53 -17.29
N ASN A 428 -17.90 -8.56 -17.83
CA ASN A 428 -18.32 -7.88 -19.03
C ASN A 428 -18.23 -8.79 -20.26
N ASN A 429 -19.16 -8.62 -21.19
CA ASN A 429 -19.24 -9.43 -22.41
C ASN A 429 -18.11 -9.17 -23.43
N ASP A 430 -17.28 -8.17 -23.18
CA ASP A 430 -16.15 -7.76 -24.02
C ASP A 430 -14.78 -8.02 -23.35
N THR A 431 -14.74 -8.95 -22.39
CA THR A 431 -13.50 -9.45 -21.80
C THR A 431 -12.95 -10.68 -22.53
N GLU A 432 -11.65 -10.91 -22.38
CA GLU A 432 -10.99 -12.12 -22.88
C GLU A 432 -9.99 -12.64 -21.86
N VAL A 433 -10.11 -13.92 -21.49
CA VAL A 433 -9.26 -14.58 -20.49
C VAL A 433 -7.83 -14.71 -21.00
N ILE A 434 -6.86 -14.30 -20.16
CA ILE A 434 -5.42 -14.53 -20.37
C ILE A 434 -4.95 -15.64 -19.41
N THR A 435 -5.23 -15.50 -18.11
CA THR A 435 -4.77 -16.44 -17.08
C THR A 435 -5.71 -17.65 -17.00
N PRO A 436 -5.26 -18.89 -17.29
CA PRO A 436 -6.15 -20.05 -17.28
C PRO A 436 -6.78 -20.36 -15.92
N GLN A 437 -6.06 -20.14 -14.82
CA GLN A 437 -6.49 -20.39 -13.44
C GLN A 437 -7.28 -19.20 -12.83
N TRP A 438 -7.88 -18.34 -13.64
CA TRP A 438 -8.52 -17.11 -13.17
C TRP A 438 -9.68 -17.37 -12.20
N ILE A 439 -10.49 -18.41 -12.44
CA ILE A 439 -11.61 -18.78 -11.56
C ILE A 439 -11.07 -19.24 -10.21
N GLU A 440 -10.09 -20.16 -10.21
CA GLU A 440 -9.51 -20.70 -8.99
C GLU A 440 -8.89 -19.61 -8.11
N LEU A 441 -8.14 -18.70 -8.72
CA LEU A 441 -7.45 -17.62 -8.01
C LEU A 441 -8.42 -16.60 -7.43
N LEU A 442 -9.42 -16.16 -8.21
CA LEU A 442 -10.43 -15.22 -7.73
C LEU A 442 -11.34 -15.86 -6.68
N SER A 443 -11.74 -17.11 -6.88
CA SER A 443 -12.63 -17.83 -5.97
C SER A 443 -11.95 -18.18 -4.65
N GLY A 444 -10.68 -18.60 -4.69
CA GLY A 444 -9.90 -18.85 -3.49
C GLY A 444 -9.78 -17.61 -2.60
N ASP A 445 -9.57 -16.43 -3.20
CA ASP A 445 -9.59 -15.16 -2.48
C ASP A 445 -11.00 -14.80 -1.99
N ALA A 446 -12.03 -14.96 -2.82
CA ALA A 446 -13.42 -14.62 -2.46
C ALA A 446 -14.00 -15.50 -1.35
N GLN A 447 -13.53 -16.73 -1.19
CA GLN A 447 -13.97 -17.63 -0.11
C GLN A 447 -13.54 -17.21 1.29
N ARG A 448 -12.55 -16.33 1.40
CA ARG A 448 -12.06 -15.81 2.68
C ARG A 448 -13.17 -14.97 3.35
N SER A 449 -13.42 -15.20 4.63
CA SER A 449 -14.55 -14.59 5.36
C SER A 449 -14.49 -13.07 5.41
N GLU A 450 -13.30 -12.51 5.46
CA GLU A 450 -13.03 -11.08 5.52
C GLU A 450 -13.09 -10.38 4.15
N VAL A 451 -13.12 -11.14 3.05
CA VAL A 451 -13.09 -10.58 1.69
C VAL A 451 -14.51 -10.34 1.17
N GLY A 452 -14.75 -9.15 0.61
CA GLY A 452 -15.95 -8.78 -0.10
C GLY A 452 -15.83 -9.08 -1.60
N ALA A 453 -15.38 -8.09 -2.37
CA ALA A 453 -15.17 -8.21 -3.81
C ALA A 453 -13.70 -8.43 -4.16
N VAL A 454 -13.45 -9.25 -5.17
CA VAL A 454 -12.11 -9.51 -5.73
C VAL A 454 -12.11 -9.16 -7.20
N SER A 455 -11.16 -8.34 -7.65
CA SER A 455 -10.95 -8.07 -9.08
C SER A 455 -9.48 -8.24 -9.45
N CYS A 456 -9.20 -8.13 -10.74
CA CYS A 456 -7.92 -8.52 -11.32
C CYS A 456 -7.30 -7.42 -12.18
N LEU A 457 -6.09 -7.66 -12.69
CA LEU A 457 -5.44 -6.78 -13.63
C LEU A 457 -6.10 -6.90 -15.01
N LEU A 458 -6.66 -5.79 -15.49
CA LEU A 458 -7.20 -5.70 -16.84
C LEU A 458 -6.27 -4.89 -17.74
N PHE A 459 -6.08 -5.40 -18.95
CA PHE A 459 -5.36 -4.70 -20.00
C PHE A 459 -6.31 -4.22 -21.10
N PHE A 460 -5.94 -3.14 -21.76
CA PHE A 460 -6.52 -2.78 -23.04
C PHE A 460 -6.24 -3.88 -24.10
N PRO A 461 -6.94 -3.87 -25.25
CA PRO A 461 -6.81 -4.93 -26.28
C PRO A 461 -5.39 -5.14 -26.81
N ASP A 462 -4.50 -4.18 -26.66
CA ASP A 462 -3.09 -4.32 -27.05
C ASP A 462 -2.28 -5.24 -26.13
N GLY A 463 -2.85 -5.64 -24.97
CA GLY A 463 -2.21 -6.51 -23.99
C GLY A 463 -1.03 -5.90 -23.22
N HIS A 464 -0.81 -4.61 -23.34
CA HIS A 464 0.35 -3.91 -22.75
C HIS A 464 -0.06 -2.76 -21.84
N HIS A 465 -1.05 -1.96 -22.24
CA HIS A 465 -1.53 -0.85 -21.42
C HIS A 465 -2.54 -1.34 -20.37
N ILE A 466 -2.32 -0.92 -19.14
CA ILE A 466 -3.21 -1.21 -18.02
C ILE A 466 -4.50 -0.43 -18.22
N GLN A 467 -5.63 -1.11 -18.08
CA GLN A 467 -6.93 -0.48 -18.02
C GLN A 467 -7.40 -0.35 -16.57
N HIS A 468 -7.16 -1.40 -15.76
CA HIS A 468 -7.56 -1.46 -14.36
C HIS A 468 -6.50 -2.18 -13.52
N ALA A 469 -6.09 -1.53 -12.44
CA ALA A 469 -5.31 -2.11 -11.36
C ALA A 469 -5.84 -1.60 -10.00
N GLY A 470 -7.16 -1.76 -9.77
CA GLY A 470 -7.90 -1.20 -8.65
C GLY A 470 -8.58 0.13 -9.00
N VAL A 471 -9.48 0.58 -8.14
CA VAL A 471 -10.18 1.87 -8.26
C VAL A 471 -9.84 2.74 -7.05
N GLY A 472 -9.25 3.91 -7.31
CA GLY A 472 -9.05 4.93 -6.28
C GLY A 472 -10.27 5.85 -6.18
N VAL A 473 -10.85 5.95 -4.99
CA VAL A 473 -11.99 6.83 -4.71
C VAL A 473 -11.46 8.25 -4.44
N GLY A 474 -12.02 9.24 -5.14
CA GLY A 474 -11.53 10.63 -5.12
C GLY A 474 -10.60 10.98 -6.29
N LEU A 475 -10.00 10.00 -6.98
CA LEU A 475 -9.21 10.23 -8.19
C LEU A 475 -10.09 10.81 -9.30
N GLY A 476 -9.57 11.80 -10.05
CA GLY A 476 -10.35 12.53 -11.07
C GLY A 476 -11.58 13.24 -10.50
N GLY A 477 -11.62 13.47 -9.19
CA GLY A 477 -12.70 14.17 -8.49
C GLY A 477 -13.92 13.33 -8.12
N VAL A 478 -13.93 12.02 -8.43
CA VAL A 478 -14.98 11.07 -8.01
C VAL A 478 -14.40 9.68 -7.72
N ALA A 479 -14.03 8.95 -8.75
CA ALA A 479 -13.36 7.65 -8.72
C ALA A 479 -12.79 7.34 -10.10
N ALA A 480 -11.63 6.70 -10.15
CA ALA A 480 -11.00 6.32 -11.42
C ALA A 480 -10.21 5.01 -11.29
N ASN A 481 -10.08 4.29 -12.39
CA ASN A 481 -9.19 3.15 -12.50
C ASN A 481 -7.73 3.57 -12.30
N SER A 482 -7.07 2.97 -11.32
CA SER A 482 -5.67 3.23 -11.02
C SER A 482 -4.77 2.77 -12.15
N PHE A 483 -3.76 3.59 -12.49
CA PHE A 483 -2.72 3.31 -13.47
C PHE A 483 -3.20 3.12 -14.90
N SER A 484 -4.42 3.56 -15.21
CA SER A 484 -4.96 3.48 -16.58
C SER A 484 -4.01 4.13 -17.58
N MET A 485 -3.79 3.47 -18.75
CA MET A 485 -2.85 3.83 -19.82
C MET A 485 -1.36 3.68 -19.47
N MET A 486 -1.00 3.29 -18.25
CA MET A 486 0.38 2.94 -17.90
C MET A 486 0.70 1.52 -18.37
N THR A 487 1.97 1.25 -18.67
CA THR A 487 2.46 -0.13 -18.85
C THR A 487 3.18 -0.61 -17.61
N LEU A 488 3.26 -1.93 -17.39
CA LEU A 488 3.98 -2.52 -16.25
C LEU A 488 5.45 -2.05 -16.17
N GLN A 489 6.04 -1.71 -17.32
CA GLN A 489 7.45 -1.29 -17.42
C GLN A 489 7.67 0.19 -17.09
N HIS A 490 6.63 1.02 -17.09
CA HIS A 490 6.73 2.46 -16.91
C HIS A 490 6.42 2.95 -15.51
N ALA A 491 6.26 2.05 -14.53
CA ALA A 491 6.14 2.45 -13.13
C ALA A 491 7.41 3.15 -12.65
N MET A 492 7.32 4.45 -12.35
CA MET A 492 8.48 5.32 -12.09
C MET A 492 8.79 5.45 -10.60
N SER A 493 7.82 5.24 -9.73
CA SER A 493 7.99 5.34 -8.28
C SER A 493 7.85 3.97 -7.61
N GLN A 494 8.44 3.84 -6.41
CA GLN A 494 8.27 2.64 -5.61
C GLN A 494 6.79 2.35 -5.31
N THR A 495 6.01 3.39 -5.00
CA THR A 495 4.57 3.26 -4.75
C THR A 495 3.83 2.68 -5.96
N GLN A 496 4.05 3.25 -7.17
CA GLN A 496 3.40 2.76 -8.40
C GLN A 496 3.75 1.30 -8.67
N HIS A 497 5.04 0.97 -8.57
CA HIS A 497 5.53 -0.37 -8.85
C HIS A 497 4.93 -1.41 -7.92
N LEU A 498 4.88 -1.11 -6.62
CA LEU A 498 4.29 -1.97 -5.61
C LEU A 498 2.79 -2.13 -5.83
N MET A 499 2.05 -1.04 -6.01
CA MET A 499 0.59 -1.09 -6.16
C MET A 499 0.13 -1.80 -7.43
N ILE A 500 0.91 -1.78 -8.53
CA ILE A 500 0.58 -2.50 -9.76
C ILE A 500 0.85 -4.00 -9.63
N ASN A 501 1.99 -4.37 -9.03
CA ASN A 501 2.53 -5.73 -9.14
C ASN A 501 2.26 -6.63 -7.93
N THR A 502 1.62 -6.10 -6.87
CA THR A 502 1.32 -6.89 -5.68
C THR A 502 -0.18 -7.00 -5.43
N ARG A 503 -0.58 -8.08 -4.77
CA ARG A 503 -1.94 -8.21 -4.25
C ARG A 503 -2.11 -7.31 -3.04
N HIS A 504 -3.19 -6.52 -3.01
CA HIS A 504 -3.49 -5.61 -1.91
C HIS A 504 -4.98 -5.28 -1.84
N ASN A 505 -5.41 -4.76 -0.69
CA ASN A 505 -6.77 -4.31 -0.53
C ASN A 505 -6.97 -2.92 -1.15
N MET A 506 -8.12 -2.71 -1.74
CA MET A 506 -8.55 -1.48 -2.36
C MET A 506 -9.90 -1.05 -1.81
N THR A 507 -10.18 0.24 -1.83
CA THR A 507 -11.49 0.76 -1.43
C THR A 507 -12.57 0.33 -2.41
N ALA A 508 -12.23 0.25 -3.69
CA ALA A 508 -13.11 -0.29 -4.72
C ALA A 508 -12.33 -1.01 -5.84
N VAL A 509 -13.04 -1.86 -6.56
CA VAL A 509 -12.58 -2.60 -7.74
C VAL A 509 -13.68 -2.63 -8.80
N THR A 510 -13.33 -2.90 -10.07
CA THR A 510 -14.30 -2.87 -11.17
C THR A 510 -15.10 -4.16 -11.33
N ALA A 511 -16.37 -4.04 -11.69
CA ALA A 511 -17.22 -5.17 -12.07
C ALA A 511 -17.01 -5.64 -13.52
N ALA A 512 -16.06 -5.09 -14.26
CA ALA A 512 -15.68 -5.68 -15.56
C ALA A 512 -15.19 -7.14 -15.39
N CYS A 513 -14.58 -7.47 -14.21
CA CYS A 513 -14.36 -8.83 -13.72
C CYS A 513 -14.31 -8.78 -12.19
N LEU A 514 -15.39 -9.19 -11.52
CA LEU A 514 -15.53 -9.09 -10.06
C LEU A 514 -16.06 -10.40 -9.50
N ALA A 515 -15.29 -11.06 -8.63
CA ALA A 515 -15.71 -12.23 -7.89
C ALA A 515 -16.19 -11.86 -6.48
N ILE A 516 -17.27 -12.49 -6.04
CA ILE A 516 -17.88 -12.27 -4.72
C ILE A 516 -18.65 -13.52 -4.30
N ARG A 517 -18.67 -13.84 -3.00
CA ARG A 517 -19.56 -14.89 -2.48
C ARG A 517 -21.01 -14.49 -2.67
N LYS A 518 -21.83 -15.46 -3.12
CA LYS A 518 -23.26 -15.23 -3.36
C LYS A 518 -23.98 -14.71 -2.12
N ASN A 519 -23.74 -15.32 -0.96
CA ASN A 519 -24.35 -14.90 0.31
C ASN A 519 -23.98 -13.47 0.71
N VAL A 520 -22.73 -13.03 0.46
CA VAL A 520 -22.29 -11.65 0.72
C VAL A 520 -22.93 -10.67 -0.26
N PHE A 521 -23.02 -11.05 -1.54
CA PHE A 521 -23.74 -10.25 -2.54
C PHE A 521 -25.21 -10.04 -2.17
N ASP A 522 -25.87 -11.09 -1.70
CA ASP A 522 -27.28 -11.04 -1.26
C ASP A 522 -27.43 -10.24 0.04
N GLU A 523 -26.52 -10.39 1.00
CA GLU A 523 -26.50 -9.64 2.27
C GLU A 523 -26.44 -8.13 2.03
N ILE A 524 -25.61 -7.69 1.08
CA ILE A 524 -25.48 -6.27 0.71
C ILE A 524 -26.66 -5.78 -0.16
N GLY A 525 -27.50 -6.69 -0.65
CA GLY A 525 -28.65 -6.36 -1.52
C GLY A 525 -28.25 -6.23 -3.00
N GLY A 526 -27.12 -6.76 -3.41
CA GLY A 526 -26.61 -6.68 -4.79
C GLY A 526 -26.17 -5.28 -5.20
N PHE A 527 -26.17 -5.02 -6.52
CA PHE A 527 -25.93 -3.66 -7.03
C PHE A 527 -27.10 -2.74 -6.71
N ASP A 528 -26.79 -1.48 -6.34
CA ASP A 528 -27.83 -0.45 -6.22
C ASP A 528 -28.31 -0.03 -7.61
N GLU A 529 -29.60 -0.25 -7.85
CA GLU A 529 -30.24 -0.04 -9.17
C GLU A 529 -30.41 1.45 -9.51
N GLU A 530 -30.22 2.36 -8.57
CA GLU A 530 -30.12 3.80 -8.83
C GLU A 530 -28.88 4.15 -9.64
N PHE A 531 -27.75 3.41 -9.45
CA PHE A 531 -26.54 3.51 -10.27
C PHE A 531 -26.63 2.59 -11.49
N ARG A 532 -27.42 2.98 -12.46
CA ARG A 532 -27.76 2.09 -13.60
C ARG A 532 -26.56 1.58 -14.38
N VAL A 533 -25.61 2.46 -14.73
CA VAL A 533 -24.48 2.12 -15.62
C VAL A 533 -23.14 2.51 -15.01
N THR A 534 -23.03 3.67 -14.38
CA THR A 534 -21.77 4.19 -13.82
C THR A 534 -21.77 4.16 -12.31
N TYR A 535 -20.61 3.95 -11.70
CA TYR A 535 -20.38 3.91 -10.25
C TYR A 535 -21.09 2.79 -9.48
N ASN A 536 -21.81 1.87 -10.15
CA ASN A 536 -22.51 0.76 -9.50
C ASN A 536 -21.53 -0.20 -8.79
N ASP A 537 -20.40 -0.50 -9.40
CA ASP A 537 -19.32 -1.32 -8.84
C ASP A 537 -18.62 -0.64 -7.68
N VAL A 538 -18.34 0.65 -7.81
CA VAL A 538 -17.69 1.44 -6.75
C VAL A 538 -18.64 1.57 -5.55
N ASP A 539 -19.94 1.81 -5.77
CA ASP A 539 -20.96 1.83 -4.72
C ASP A 539 -21.08 0.48 -4.00
N LEU A 540 -21.13 -0.63 -4.75
CA LEU A 540 -21.14 -1.99 -4.17
C LEU A 540 -19.92 -2.20 -3.27
N CYS A 541 -18.73 -1.84 -3.76
CA CYS A 541 -17.48 -1.98 -3.01
C CYS A 541 -17.47 -1.12 -1.74
N LEU A 542 -17.98 0.10 -1.79
CA LEU A 542 -18.05 0.98 -0.62
C LEU A 542 -19.07 0.47 0.42
N ARG A 543 -20.20 -0.09 -0.01
CA ARG A 543 -21.14 -0.75 0.93
C ARG A 543 -20.53 -2.00 1.57
N LEU A 544 -19.77 -2.81 0.82
CA LEU A 544 -18.99 -3.92 1.36
C LEU A 544 -17.96 -3.44 2.38
N TYR A 545 -17.23 -2.37 2.06
CA TYR A 545 -16.24 -1.79 2.96
C TYR A 545 -16.86 -1.29 4.27
N GLU A 546 -18.02 -0.61 4.22
CA GLU A 546 -18.74 -0.16 5.43
C GLU A 546 -19.34 -1.33 6.23
N ALA A 547 -19.66 -2.43 5.59
CA ALA A 547 -20.06 -3.68 6.25
C ALA A 547 -18.87 -4.42 6.90
N GLY A 548 -17.64 -3.94 6.72
CA GLY A 548 -16.42 -4.49 7.32
C GLY A 548 -15.67 -5.50 6.45
N TYR A 549 -16.08 -5.70 5.21
CA TYR A 549 -15.37 -6.52 4.25
C TYR A 549 -14.20 -5.77 3.61
N GLN A 550 -13.20 -6.51 3.13
CA GLN A 550 -12.06 -5.99 2.36
C GLN A 550 -12.29 -6.27 0.88
N ASN A 551 -12.19 -5.26 0.03
CA ASN A 551 -12.13 -5.45 -1.40
C ASN A 551 -10.69 -5.67 -1.83
N LEU A 552 -10.45 -6.51 -2.83
CA LEU A 552 -9.13 -7.02 -3.17
C LEU A 552 -8.82 -6.85 -4.65
N TYR A 553 -7.64 -6.33 -4.93
CA TYR A 553 -7.03 -6.37 -6.25
C TYR A 553 -5.93 -7.44 -6.29
N THR A 554 -5.90 -8.24 -7.37
CA THR A 554 -4.83 -9.20 -7.61
C THR A 554 -4.22 -9.07 -9.02
N PRO A 555 -2.89 -8.87 -9.16
CA PRO A 555 -2.22 -8.84 -10.46
C PRO A 555 -1.97 -10.23 -11.05
N HIS A 556 -2.26 -11.29 -10.28
CA HIS A 556 -1.98 -12.67 -10.66
C HIS A 556 -3.03 -13.27 -11.60
N VAL A 557 -4.18 -12.60 -11.71
CA VAL A 557 -5.20 -12.86 -12.72
C VAL A 557 -5.19 -11.72 -13.73
N ARG A 558 -5.17 -12.04 -15.01
CA ARG A 558 -5.08 -11.09 -16.12
C ARG A 558 -6.13 -11.40 -17.18
N LEU A 559 -6.84 -10.37 -17.62
CA LEU A 559 -7.78 -10.44 -18.75
C LEU A 559 -7.52 -9.25 -19.69
N LEU A 560 -7.86 -9.38 -20.96
CA LEU A 560 -8.09 -8.24 -21.84
C LEU A 560 -9.51 -7.74 -21.63
N HIS A 561 -9.72 -6.43 -21.73
CA HIS A 561 -11.04 -5.82 -21.75
C HIS A 561 -11.13 -4.87 -22.94
N HIS A 562 -11.95 -5.25 -23.91
CA HIS A 562 -12.09 -4.59 -25.20
C HIS A 562 -13.02 -3.36 -25.09
N GLU A 563 -12.78 -2.50 -24.08
CA GLU A 563 -13.59 -1.32 -23.76
C GLU A 563 -13.95 -0.48 -24.99
N SER A 564 -15.07 0.20 -24.93
CA SER A 564 -15.60 1.12 -25.95
C SER A 564 -16.27 0.49 -27.18
N ILE A 565 -16.27 -0.83 -27.34
CA ILE A 565 -16.98 -1.44 -28.46
C ILE A 565 -18.50 -1.47 -28.18
N SER A 566 -18.89 -1.65 -26.90
CA SER A 566 -20.31 -1.67 -26.48
C SER A 566 -20.83 -0.32 -25.99
N VAL A 567 -19.95 0.53 -25.45
CA VAL A 567 -20.33 1.82 -24.84
C VAL A 567 -19.95 3.03 -25.72
N GLY A 568 -19.03 2.87 -26.68
CA GLY A 568 -18.52 3.93 -27.57
C GLY A 568 -17.24 4.58 -27.05
N LEU A 569 -16.51 5.30 -27.92
CA LEU A 569 -15.32 6.06 -27.55
C LEU A 569 -15.65 7.17 -26.55
N PRO A 570 -14.69 7.67 -25.75
CA PRO A 570 -14.91 8.77 -24.78
C PRO A 570 -15.61 9.99 -25.39
N GLU A 571 -15.38 10.29 -26.66
CA GLU A 571 -16.05 11.36 -27.40
C GLU A 571 -17.53 11.07 -27.72
N GLU A 572 -17.90 9.80 -27.81
CA GLU A 572 -19.28 9.35 -28.01
C GLU A 572 -20.02 9.25 -26.67
N ILE A 573 -19.32 8.87 -25.60
CA ILE A 573 -19.81 8.93 -24.22
C ILE A 573 -20.11 10.39 -23.83
N ALA A 574 -19.23 11.32 -24.20
CA ALA A 574 -19.44 12.75 -23.98
C ALA A 574 -20.66 13.32 -24.74
N LYS A 575 -21.15 12.64 -25.79
CA LYS A 575 -22.36 12.98 -26.57
C LYS A 575 -23.63 12.28 -26.08
N ARG A 576 -23.51 11.23 -25.24
CA ARG A 576 -24.64 10.58 -24.59
C ARG A 576 -25.18 11.45 -23.46
N ASP A 577 -26.41 11.21 -23.07
CA ASP A 577 -27.18 12.01 -22.11
C ASP A 577 -26.33 12.38 -20.87
N THR A 578 -25.69 13.55 -20.97
CA THR A 578 -24.86 14.14 -19.90
C THR A 578 -25.67 14.34 -18.62
N THR A 579 -27.00 14.39 -18.71
CA THR A 579 -27.90 14.58 -17.57
C THR A 579 -27.92 13.37 -16.66
N GLU A 580 -28.05 12.15 -17.19
CA GLU A 580 -28.05 10.92 -16.40
C GLU A 580 -26.67 10.66 -15.76
N PHE A 581 -25.60 10.82 -16.55
CA PHE A 581 -24.24 10.68 -16.05
C PHE A 581 -23.94 11.68 -14.91
N ASN A 582 -24.32 12.95 -15.09
CA ASN A 582 -24.14 13.97 -14.07
C ASN A 582 -24.99 13.70 -12.83
N ALA A 583 -26.21 13.24 -12.97
CA ALA A 583 -27.08 12.87 -11.86
C ALA A 583 -26.47 11.71 -11.03
N ALA A 584 -25.98 10.65 -11.69
CA ALA A 584 -25.28 9.55 -11.01
C ALA A 584 -24.01 10.02 -10.30
N LYS A 585 -23.25 10.90 -10.94
CA LYS A 585 -22.04 11.51 -10.38
C LYS A 585 -22.34 12.34 -9.12
N ASP A 586 -23.36 13.16 -9.15
CA ASP A 586 -23.74 14.03 -8.03
C ASP A 586 -24.33 13.20 -6.87
N MET A 587 -25.12 12.17 -7.19
CA MET A 587 -25.59 11.21 -6.20
C MET A 587 -24.43 10.48 -5.53
N PHE A 588 -23.47 9.98 -6.31
CA PHE A 588 -22.29 9.32 -5.79
C PHE A 588 -21.46 10.24 -4.90
N ARG A 589 -21.21 11.47 -5.33
CA ARG A 589 -20.50 12.50 -4.54
C ARG A 589 -21.20 12.80 -3.23
N THR A 590 -22.51 12.87 -3.22
CA THR A 590 -23.29 13.15 -2.01
C THR A 590 -23.21 11.98 -1.05
N ARG A 591 -23.43 10.75 -1.53
CA ARG A 591 -23.43 9.53 -0.71
C ARG A 591 -22.06 9.21 -0.15
N TRP A 592 -21.01 9.31 -0.94
CA TRP A 592 -19.67 8.81 -0.64
C TRP A 592 -18.62 9.89 -0.41
N LYS A 593 -19.07 11.12 -0.09
CA LYS A 593 -18.17 12.27 0.14
C LYS A 593 -17.01 11.94 1.08
N LYS A 594 -17.25 11.19 2.14
CA LYS A 594 -16.25 10.78 3.14
C LYS A 594 -15.04 10.09 2.49
N TYR A 595 -15.29 9.17 1.55
CA TYR A 595 -14.24 8.41 0.87
C TYR A 595 -13.63 9.17 -0.30
N ILE A 596 -14.41 10.02 -0.98
CA ILE A 596 -13.87 10.93 -1.99
C ILE A 596 -12.86 11.90 -1.36
N ASP A 597 -13.18 12.40 -0.17
CA ASP A 597 -12.28 13.30 0.56
C ASP A 597 -11.06 12.56 1.12
N ASN A 598 -11.21 11.31 1.56
CA ASN A 598 -10.15 10.53 2.17
C ASN A 598 -10.33 9.02 1.92
N ASP A 599 -9.78 8.54 0.81
CA ASP A 599 -9.69 7.11 0.52
C ASP A 599 -8.57 6.49 1.37
N PRO A 600 -8.86 5.49 2.24
CA PRO A 600 -7.85 4.87 3.12
C PRO A 600 -6.75 4.12 2.36
N ASN A 601 -7.00 3.73 1.11
CA ASN A 601 -6.01 3.04 0.29
C ASN A 601 -5.21 4.01 -0.63
N LEU A 602 -5.50 5.33 -0.56
CA LEU A 602 -4.77 6.35 -1.29
C LEU A 602 -4.09 7.33 -0.31
N ASN A 603 -2.76 7.35 -0.32
CA ASN A 603 -2.02 8.27 0.56
C ASN A 603 -2.36 9.73 0.23
N PRO A 604 -2.69 10.58 1.22
CA PRO A 604 -3.12 11.96 0.99
C PRO A 604 -2.03 12.89 0.43
N ASN A 605 -0.76 12.46 0.42
CA ASN A 605 0.32 13.18 -0.23
C ASN A 605 0.33 13.04 -1.76
N LEU A 606 -0.38 12.04 -2.29
CA LEU A 606 -0.48 11.79 -3.73
C LEU A 606 -1.55 12.68 -4.37
N SER A 607 -1.34 13.02 -5.65
CA SER A 607 -2.30 13.81 -6.41
C SER A 607 -3.59 13.03 -6.63
N LYS A 608 -4.71 13.72 -6.51
CA LYS A 608 -6.03 13.21 -6.92
C LYS A 608 -6.42 13.63 -8.34
N ASP A 609 -5.59 14.44 -9.01
CA ASP A 609 -5.89 14.98 -10.34
C ASP A 609 -5.75 13.92 -11.44
N ASN A 610 -4.91 12.91 -11.18
CA ASN A 610 -4.73 11.76 -12.08
C ASN A 610 -4.73 10.45 -11.29
N ALA A 611 -4.82 9.33 -12.01
CA ALA A 611 -4.86 8.00 -11.43
C ALA A 611 -3.49 7.29 -11.41
N LEU A 612 -2.39 8.06 -11.42
CA LEU A 612 -1.03 7.52 -11.54
C LEU A 612 -0.25 7.46 -10.22
N TYR A 613 -0.87 7.83 -9.10
CA TYR A 613 -0.25 7.83 -7.76
C TYR A 613 1.07 8.64 -7.74
N GLU A 614 1.03 9.78 -8.37
CA GLU A 614 2.14 10.73 -8.44
C GLU A 614 2.00 11.83 -7.39
N LEU A 615 3.10 12.47 -7.09
CA LEU A 615 3.06 13.71 -6.31
C LEU A 615 2.37 14.83 -7.09
N PRO A 616 1.70 15.77 -6.40
CA PRO A 616 1.14 16.94 -7.06
C PRO A 616 2.20 17.69 -7.87
N SER A 617 1.83 18.08 -9.09
CA SER A 617 2.72 18.89 -9.92
C SER A 617 3.09 20.20 -9.21
N PRO A 618 4.32 20.68 -9.32
CA PRO A 618 4.69 22.00 -8.84
C PRO A 618 3.86 23.06 -9.58
N ASN A 619 3.03 23.81 -8.85
CA ASN A 619 2.35 25.01 -9.36
C ASN A 619 3.34 26.16 -9.46
#